data_81e14b4f5be87111ae1fe7e381ef36b9
#
_entry.id   81e14b4f5be87111ae1fe7e381ef36b9
#
_cell.length_a   1.000
_cell.length_b   1.000
_cell.length_c   1.000
_cell.angle_alpha   90.00
_cell.angle_beta   90.00
_cell.angle_gamma   90.00
#
_symmetry.space_group_name_H-M   'P 1'
#
loop_
_entity.id
_entity.type
_entity.pdbx_description
1 polymer ?
#
loop_
_entity_poly.entity_id
_entity_poly.type
_entity_poly.pdbx_seq_one_letter_code
_entity_poly.pdbx_strand_id
1 'polypeptide(L)'
;DLSSDDTVLIEADGEITPRADVPLHGPDGVPDRPSARVYNLEGLEDANHNSLIGRIGEAGAPFLVGSQLQFAADTEGRLFLGINDIDVENNAGEVTAAITMNP
;
A
#
# COMPACT_ATOMS: atom_id res chain seq x y z
N ASP A 1 -5.54 16.35 0.52
CA ASP A 1 -4.80 16.54 1.78
C ASP A 1 -5.67 16.16 2.97
N LEU A 2 -5.06 15.54 3.98
CA LEU A 2 -5.73 15.15 5.21
C LEU A 2 -5.52 16.21 6.28
N SER A 3 -6.54 16.39 7.12
CA SER A 3 -6.41 17.13 8.37
C SER A 3 -6.36 16.14 9.52
N SER A 4 -5.70 16.51 10.61
CA SER A 4 -5.66 15.68 11.81
C SER A 4 -7.10 15.36 12.25
N ASP A 5 -7.33 14.11 12.64
CA ASP A 5 -8.63 13.55 13.03
C ASP A 5 -9.63 13.29 11.88
N ASP A 6 -9.27 13.55 10.62
CA ASP A 6 -10.09 13.04 9.52
C ASP A 6 -10.14 11.51 9.57
N THR A 7 -11.32 10.95 9.34
CA THR A 7 -11.47 9.51 9.15
C THR A 7 -11.40 9.19 7.66
N VAL A 8 -10.60 8.22 7.30
CA VAL A 8 -10.34 7.85 5.91
C VAL A 8 -10.68 6.39 5.72
N LEU A 9 -11.48 6.09 4.70
CA LEU A 9 -11.72 4.73 4.25
C LEU A 9 -11.09 4.56 2.87
N ILE A 10 -10.18 3.59 2.73
CA ILE A 10 -9.56 3.23 1.46
C ILE A 10 -10.05 1.83 1.08
N GLU A 11 -10.61 1.71 -0.11
CA GLU A 11 -11.05 0.44 -0.69
C GLU A 11 -10.34 0.28 -2.02
N ALA A 12 -9.62 -0.82 -2.19
CA ALA A 12 -8.78 -1.02 -3.36
C ALA A 12 -9.08 -2.35 -4.04
N ASP A 13 -8.83 -2.40 -5.35
CA ASP A 13 -9.14 -3.53 -6.20
C ASP A 13 -8.18 -3.49 -7.40
N GLY A 14 -8.08 -4.58 -8.12
CA GLY A 14 -7.17 -4.71 -9.24
C GLY A 14 -6.22 -5.89 -9.05
N GLU A 15 -5.33 -6.06 -10.00
CA GLU A 15 -4.35 -7.15 -9.99
C GLU A 15 -2.99 -6.64 -10.45
N ILE A 16 -1.97 -7.01 -9.70
CA ILE A 16 -0.58 -6.68 -10.02
C ILE A 16 0.33 -7.87 -9.75
N THR A 17 1.52 -7.81 -10.29
CA THR A 17 2.58 -8.78 -9.99
C THR A 17 3.91 -8.05 -9.84
N PRO A 18 4.81 -8.50 -8.93
CA PRO A 18 6.13 -7.90 -8.80
C PRO A 18 7.05 -8.24 -9.98
N ARG A 19 6.75 -9.28 -10.73
CA ARG A 19 7.50 -9.65 -11.95
C ARG A 19 6.75 -10.72 -12.73
N ALA A 20 7.17 -10.94 -13.97
CA ALA A 20 6.45 -11.75 -14.95
C ALA A 20 6.25 -13.24 -14.53
N ASP A 21 7.12 -13.79 -13.70
CA ASP A 21 7.04 -15.18 -13.28
C ASP A 21 6.25 -15.38 -11.97
N VAL A 22 5.67 -14.31 -11.43
CA VAL A 22 4.83 -14.37 -10.24
C VAL A 22 3.38 -14.18 -10.67
N PRO A 23 2.44 -15.03 -10.20
CA PRO A 23 1.03 -14.83 -10.54
C PRO A 23 0.51 -13.47 -10.10
N LEU A 24 -0.46 -12.94 -10.82
CA LEU A 24 -1.15 -11.72 -10.44
C LEU A 24 -1.83 -11.90 -9.09
N HIS A 25 -1.87 -10.84 -8.30
CA HIS A 25 -2.52 -10.82 -7.00
C HIS A 25 -3.21 -9.49 -6.77
N GLY A 26 -4.07 -9.43 -5.75
CA GLY A 26 -4.79 -8.22 -5.40
C GLY A 26 -3.96 -7.28 -4.50
N PRO A 27 -4.60 -6.19 -4.00
CA PRO A 27 -3.91 -5.19 -3.18
C PRO A 27 -3.37 -5.71 -1.84
N ASP A 28 -3.79 -6.88 -1.39
CA ASP A 28 -3.28 -7.47 -0.15
C ASP A 28 -1.87 -8.04 -0.31
N GLY A 29 -1.35 -8.07 -1.53
CA GLY A 29 0.02 -8.49 -1.79
C GLY A 29 0.17 -10.00 -1.92
N VAL A 30 1.42 -10.42 -2.06
CA VAL A 30 1.79 -11.83 -2.23
C VAL A 30 2.10 -12.42 -0.86
N PRO A 31 1.30 -13.36 -0.36
CA PRO A 31 1.55 -13.95 0.94
C PRO A 31 2.73 -14.93 0.89
N ASP A 32 3.34 -15.17 2.03
CA ASP A 32 4.34 -16.23 2.23
C ASP A 32 5.52 -16.18 1.25
N ARG A 33 6.07 -14.96 1.04
CA ARG A 33 7.28 -14.78 0.24
C ARG A 33 8.42 -14.22 1.09
N PRO A 34 8.99 -15.02 1.99
CA PRO A 34 10.07 -14.52 2.85
C PRO A 34 11.31 -14.06 2.06
N SER A 35 11.56 -14.61 0.89
CA SER A 35 12.67 -14.18 0.04
C SER A 35 12.50 -12.78 -0.53
N ALA A 36 11.26 -12.26 -0.55
CA ALA A 36 10.99 -10.91 -1.02
C ALA A 36 11.11 -9.85 0.08
N ARG A 37 11.37 -10.25 1.31
CA ARG A 37 11.46 -9.34 2.45
C ARG A 37 12.46 -8.21 2.23
N VAL A 38 13.58 -8.50 1.57
CA VAL A 38 14.62 -7.51 1.30
C VAL A 38 14.19 -6.43 0.31
N TYR A 39 13.13 -6.67 -0.44
CA TYR A 39 12.57 -5.72 -1.38
C TYR A 39 11.40 -4.93 -0.78
N ASN A 40 11.01 -5.21 0.46
CA ASN A 40 9.97 -4.45 1.13
C ASN A 40 10.53 -3.16 1.71
N LEU A 41 9.65 -2.16 1.87
CA LEU A 41 10.03 -0.89 2.44
C LEU A 41 10.41 -1.03 3.91
N GLU A 42 11.29 -0.17 4.37
CA GLU A 42 11.66 -0.09 5.78
C GLU A 42 10.42 0.14 6.64
N GLY A 43 10.27 -0.66 7.67
CA GLY A 43 9.09 -0.64 8.54
C GLY A 43 7.97 -1.57 8.10
N LEU A 44 8.02 -2.07 6.85
CA LEU A 44 7.01 -2.99 6.30
C LEU A 44 7.63 -4.30 5.81
N GLU A 45 8.77 -4.68 6.36
CA GLU A 45 9.49 -5.90 5.95
C GLU A 45 8.64 -7.16 6.12
N ASP A 46 7.80 -7.18 7.16
CA ASP A 46 6.96 -8.35 7.47
C ASP A 46 5.58 -8.29 6.84
N ALA A 47 5.24 -7.18 6.18
CA ALA A 47 4.00 -7.08 5.42
C ALA A 47 4.15 -7.83 4.10
N ASN A 48 3.02 -8.23 3.50
CA ASN A 48 3.07 -8.93 2.23
C ASN A 48 3.78 -8.09 1.18
N HIS A 49 4.68 -8.74 0.44
CA HIS A 49 5.39 -8.09 -0.66
C HIS A 49 4.39 -7.64 -1.72
N ASN A 50 4.62 -6.48 -2.29
CA ASN A 50 3.79 -5.92 -3.37
C ASN A 50 2.36 -5.58 -2.92
N SER A 51 2.10 -5.46 -1.61
CA SER A 51 0.81 -5.00 -1.10
C SER A 51 0.66 -3.49 -1.28
N LEU A 52 -0.60 -3.02 -1.30
CA LEU A 52 -0.89 -1.59 -1.33
C LEU A 52 -0.56 -0.98 0.03
N ILE A 53 0.18 0.11 0.00
CA ILE A 53 0.61 0.84 1.20
C ILE A 53 0.31 2.33 1.06
N GLY A 54 0.37 3.05 2.16
CA GLY A 54 0.16 4.49 2.15
C GLY A 54 1.10 5.19 3.12
N ARG A 55 1.16 6.51 2.99
CA ARG A 55 1.81 7.38 3.97
C ARG A 55 1.16 8.76 3.92
N ILE A 56 1.26 9.49 5.03
CA ILE A 56 0.78 10.86 5.11
C ILE A 56 1.99 11.78 5.14
N GLY A 57 2.13 12.61 4.11
CA GLY A 57 3.29 13.48 3.94
C GLY A 57 4.48 12.74 3.34
N GLU A 58 5.42 13.49 2.77
CA GLU A 58 6.59 12.90 2.11
C GLU A 58 7.53 12.20 3.09
N ALA A 59 7.55 12.63 4.34
CA ALA A 59 8.39 12.06 5.38
C ALA A 59 7.61 11.12 6.32
N GLY A 60 6.34 10.85 6.04
CA GLY A 60 5.53 10.00 6.89
C GLY A 60 5.97 8.54 6.83
N ALA A 61 5.83 7.80 7.92
CA ALA A 61 6.11 6.38 7.95
C ALA A 61 5.07 5.63 7.12
N PRO A 62 5.47 4.65 6.28
CA PRO A 62 4.51 3.89 5.50
C PRO A 62 3.68 2.97 6.39
N PHE A 63 2.44 2.71 5.95
CA PHE A 63 1.54 1.78 6.63
C PHE A 63 0.85 0.89 5.61
N LEU A 64 0.45 -0.29 6.06
CA LEU A 64 -0.24 -1.26 5.21
C LEU A 64 -1.68 -0.81 4.96
N VAL A 65 -2.11 -0.82 3.71
CA VAL A 65 -3.49 -0.56 3.31
C VAL A 65 -4.18 -1.86 2.90
N GLY A 66 -3.59 -2.61 1.98
CA GLY A 66 -4.21 -3.82 1.46
C GLY A 66 -5.44 -3.50 0.62
N SER A 67 -6.44 -4.39 0.66
CA SER A 67 -7.68 -4.22 -0.09
C SER A 67 -8.68 -3.29 0.60
N GLN A 68 -8.53 -3.08 1.90
CA GLN A 68 -9.40 -2.16 2.65
C GLN A 68 -8.74 -1.74 3.95
N LEU A 69 -8.82 -0.45 4.24
CA LEU A 69 -8.35 0.11 5.51
C LEU A 69 -9.19 1.33 5.87
N GLN A 70 -9.65 1.36 7.12
CA GLN A 70 -10.26 2.58 7.68
C GLN A 70 -9.41 3.04 8.86
N PHE A 71 -9.08 4.32 8.89
CA PHE A 71 -8.23 4.86 9.95
C PHE A 71 -8.56 6.34 10.21
N ALA A 72 -8.18 6.82 11.39
CA ALA A 72 -8.21 8.24 11.70
C ALA A 72 -6.80 8.81 11.50
N ALA A 73 -6.69 9.90 10.75
CA ALA A 73 -5.40 10.55 10.53
C ALA A 73 -4.89 11.15 11.84
N ASP A 74 -3.66 10.81 12.21
CA ASP A 74 -3.03 11.34 13.41
C ASP A 74 -2.15 12.56 13.12
N THR A 75 -2.06 12.95 11.86
CA THR A 75 -1.30 14.10 11.42
C THR A 75 -1.93 14.67 10.17
N GLU A 76 -1.62 15.90 9.84
CA GLU A 76 -2.07 16.49 8.57
C GLU A 76 -1.04 16.26 7.49
N GLY A 77 -1.49 16.28 6.24
CA GLY A 77 -0.63 16.18 5.07
C GLY A 77 -1.33 15.48 3.92
N ARG A 78 -0.59 15.35 2.83
CA ARG A 78 -1.07 14.65 1.64
C ARG A 78 -0.97 13.15 1.85
N LEU A 79 -2.04 12.44 1.50
CA LEU A 79 -2.02 10.98 1.46
C LEU A 79 -1.36 10.52 0.16
N PHE A 80 -0.34 9.68 0.28
CA PHE A 80 0.31 9.01 -0.85
C PHE A 80 0.02 7.52 -0.78
N LEU A 81 -0.22 6.91 -1.92
CA LEU A 81 -0.38 5.46 -2.04
C LEU A 81 0.75 4.90 -2.90
N GLY A 82 1.14 3.68 -2.61
CA GLY A 82 2.19 2.99 -3.35
C GLY A 82 2.15 1.50 -3.10
N ILE A 83 3.19 0.83 -3.53
CA ILE A 83 3.30 -0.63 -3.45
C ILE A 83 4.50 -0.97 -2.56
N ASN A 84 4.35 -2.00 -1.73
CA ASN A 84 5.39 -2.46 -0.81
C ASN A 84 6.50 -3.20 -1.57
N ASP A 85 7.29 -2.44 -2.31
CA ASP A 85 8.38 -2.93 -3.15
C ASP A 85 9.33 -1.77 -3.41
N ILE A 86 10.60 -1.92 -3.08
CA ILE A 86 11.61 -0.88 -3.34
C ILE A 86 12.07 -0.87 -4.80
N ASP A 87 11.75 -1.93 -5.55
CA ASP A 87 12.07 -2.03 -6.98
C ASP A 87 10.79 -2.28 -7.76
N VAL A 88 10.14 -1.20 -8.20
CA VAL A 88 8.84 -1.27 -8.88
C VAL A 88 8.96 -1.41 -10.40
N GLU A 89 10.18 -1.40 -10.95
CA GLU A 89 10.38 -1.45 -12.39
C GLU A 89 9.86 -2.74 -13.03
N ASN A 90 9.86 -3.83 -12.27
CA ASN A 90 9.39 -5.13 -12.75
C ASN A 90 7.91 -5.39 -12.48
N ASN A 91 7.23 -4.45 -11.84
CA ASN A 91 5.82 -4.60 -11.53
C ASN A 91 4.97 -4.40 -12.79
N ALA A 92 3.90 -5.17 -12.89
CA ALA A 92 2.94 -5.06 -13.98
C ALA A 92 1.52 -5.14 -13.43
N GLY A 93 0.56 -4.59 -14.17
CA GLY A 93 -0.83 -4.52 -13.75
C GLY A 93 -1.14 -3.19 -13.07
N GLU A 94 -2.32 -3.09 -12.48
CA GLU A 94 -2.73 -1.86 -11.80
C GLU A 94 -3.69 -2.14 -10.66
N VAL A 95 -3.70 -1.22 -9.70
CA VAL A 95 -4.62 -1.19 -8.57
C VAL A 95 -5.36 0.14 -8.62
N THR A 96 -6.67 0.08 -8.41
CA THR A 96 -7.52 1.27 -8.29
C THR A 96 -7.96 1.38 -6.84
N ALA A 97 -7.78 2.56 -6.26
CA ALA A 97 -8.18 2.84 -4.88
C ALA A 97 -9.26 3.89 -4.85
N ALA A 98 -10.34 3.61 -4.13
CA ALA A 98 -11.39 4.57 -3.82
C ALA A 98 -11.17 5.08 -2.40
N ILE A 99 -11.12 6.40 -2.24
CA ILE A 99 -10.88 7.04 -0.95
C ILE A 99 -12.12 7.80 -0.55
N THR A 100 -12.69 7.44 0.61
CA THR A 100 -13.85 8.13 1.19
C THR A 100 -13.41 8.86 2.45
N MET A 101 -13.66 10.15 2.49
CA MET A 101 -13.33 10.99 3.65
C MET A 101 -14.50 11.07 4.58
N ASN A 102 -14.25 10.88 5.87
CA ASN A 102 -15.26 11.02 6.93
C ASN A 102 -16.55 10.24 6.61
N PRO A 103 -16.41 8.93 6.31
CA PRO A 103 -17.54 8.11 5.93
C PRO A 103 -18.57 7.94 7.05
#